data_d81765d87743056a065101d00a313b58
#
_entry.id   d81765d87743056a065101d00a313b58
#
_cell.length_a   1.000
_cell.length_b   1.000
_cell.length_c   1.000
_cell.angle_alpha   90.00
_cell.angle_beta   90.00
_cell.angle_gamma   90.00
#
_symmetry.space_group_name_H-M   'P 1'
#
loop_
_entity.id
_entity.type
_entity.pdbx_description
1 polymer ?
#
loop_
_entity_poly.entity_id
_entity_poly.type
_entity_poly.pdbx_seq_one_letter_code
_entity_poly.pdbx_strand_id
1 'polypeptide(L)'
;TFSARLRLSSEELKDRFAAVSNELLKFDRVKMRISRRFATFNRGRNIIARMNVVGKTLKIYLPLKYAEVDEKYRALDVSDKKRFVGTPVCLKIRSNRGARYAIELVNKYATENDFALAKKPRVIFAEDYPLESNEDLILKGFIIPVWRKSGAVPFGENPTERTFFGSAKNPSTEESAEIARKLAVSEAERSVDEIGIDEAAITSSEARNVDRKEQI
;
A
#
# COMPACT_ATOMS: atom_id res chain seq x y z
N THR A 1 -4.49 4.72 3.80
CA THR A 1 -3.14 4.53 3.23
C THR A 1 -3.19 4.00 1.81
N PHE A 2 -2.04 3.92 1.12
CA PHE A 2 -1.93 3.28 -0.21
C PHE A 2 -2.33 1.79 -0.13
N SER A 3 -1.81 1.07 0.88
CA SER A 3 -2.12 -0.35 1.08
C SER A 3 -3.62 -0.59 1.28
N ALA A 4 -4.29 0.24 2.07
CA ALA A 4 -5.73 0.13 2.25
C ALA A 4 -6.50 0.31 0.93
N ARG A 5 -6.13 1.31 0.12
CA ARG A 5 -6.79 1.55 -1.17
C ARG A 5 -6.59 0.41 -2.15
N LEU A 6 -5.40 -0.20 -2.15
CA LEU A 6 -5.10 -1.33 -3.01
C LEU A 6 -5.90 -2.57 -2.58
N ARG A 7 -6.00 -2.86 -1.26
CA ARG A 7 -6.79 -3.98 -0.72
C ARG A 7 -8.28 -3.83 -1.00
N LEU A 8 -8.81 -2.60 -0.93
CA LEU A 8 -10.21 -2.27 -1.25
C LEU A 8 -10.50 -2.19 -2.76
N SER A 9 -9.49 -2.35 -3.61
CA SER A 9 -9.65 -2.27 -5.06
C SER A 9 -10.11 -3.60 -5.65
N SER A 10 -10.61 -3.55 -6.90
CA SER A 10 -10.95 -4.77 -7.66
C SER A 10 -9.70 -5.61 -7.95
N GLU A 11 -9.89 -6.93 -8.11
CA GLU A 11 -8.81 -7.87 -8.46
C GLU A 11 -8.08 -7.43 -9.72
N GLU A 12 -8.80 -7.03 -10.75
CA GLU A 12 -8.21 -6.51 -11.99
C GLU A 12 -7.25 -5.31 -11.76
N LEU A 13 -7.53 -4.44 -10.76
CA LEU A 13 -6.65 -3.33 -10.47
C LEU A 13 -5.39 -3.82 -9.75
N LYS A 14 -5.53 -4.82 -8.88
CA LYS A 14 -4.41 -5.48 -8.18
C LYS A 14 -3.51 -6.20 -9.18
N ASP A 15 -4.08 -6.91 -10.16
CA ASP A 15 -3.34 -7.57 -11.24
C ASP A 15 -2.53 -6.56 -12.05
N ARG A 16 -3.14 -5.44 -12.43
CA ARG A 16 -2.45 -4.35 -13.14
C ARG A 16 -1.34 -3.74 -12.30
N PHE A 17 -1.57 -3.58 -10.99
CA PHE A 17 -0.55 -3.12 -10.07
C PHE A 17 0.61 -4.12 -9.97
N ALA A 18 0.32 -5.41 -9.81
CA ALA A 18 1.31 -6.48 -9.76
C ALA A 18 2.13 -6.55 -11.06
N ALA A 19 1.47 -6.53 -12.22
CA ALA A 19 2.13 -6.58 -13.52
C ALA A 19 3.12 -5.42 -13.72
N VAL A 20 2.71 -4.18 -13.46
CA VAL A 20 3.57 -3.00 -13.61
C VAL A 20 4.67 -2.98 -12.54
N SER A 21 4.37 -3.42 -11.32
CA SER A 21 5.36 -3.50 -10.24
C SER A 21 6.45 -4.51 -10.53
N ASN A 22 6.07 -5.67 -11.05
CA ASN A 22 7.01 -6.74 -11.41
C ASN A 22 7.93 -6.31 -12.55
N GLU A 23 7.40 -5.55 -13.51
CA GLU A 23 8.20 -4.95 -14.57
C GLU A 23 9.27 -3.99 -14.04
N LEU A 24 8.92 -3.16 -13.06
CA LEU A 24 9.88 -2.27 -12.40
C LEU A 24 10.90 -3.03 -11.55
N LEU A 25 10.47 -4.09 -10.85
CA LEU A 25 11.31 -4.87 -9.95
C LEU A 25 12.23 -5.87 -10.67
N LYS A 26 12.05 -6.09 -11.99
CA LYS A 26 12.97 -6.92 -12.76
C LYS A 26 14.35 -6.29 -12.95
N PHE A 27 14.47 -4.97 -12.77
CA PHE A 27 15.74 -4.27 -12.91
C PHE A 27 16.57 -4.32 -11.62
N ASP A 28 17.89 -4.39 -11.79
CA ASP A 28 18.84 -4.48 -10.68
C ASP A 28 18.79 -3.25 -9.77
N ARG A 29 18.90 -3.50 -8.46
CA ARG A 29 18.89 -2.49 -7.39
C ARG A 29 17.59 -1.69 -7.27
N VAL A 30 16.53 -2.07 -7.96
CA VAL A 30 15.24 -1.44 -7.79
C VAL A 30 14.55 -1.99 -6.55
N LYS A 31 14.11 -1.09 -5.67
CA LYS A 31 13.39 -1.42 -4.43
C LYS A 31 12.06 -0.69 -4.39
N MET A 32 11.02 -1.38 -3.99
CA MET A 32 9.71 -0.79 -3.73
C MET A 32 9.61 -0.38 -2.25
N ARG A 33 9.13 0.85 -2.04
CA ARG A 33 8.79 1.38 -0.72
C ARG A 33 7.33 1.86 -0.73
N ILE A 34 6.53 1.34 0.17
CA ILE A 34 5.15 1.78 0.37
C ILE A 34 5.12 2.90 1.40
N SER A 35 4.49 3.99 1.05
CA SER A 35 4.23 5.13 1.91
C SER A 35 2.72 5.32 2.09
N ARG A 36 2.30 6.28 2.94
CA ARG A 36 0.88 6.56 3.15
C ARG A 36 0.10 6.80 1.85
N ARG A 37 0.72 7.39 0.82
CA ARG A 37 0.04 7.79 -0.42
C ARG A 37 0.50 7.04 -1.67
N PHE A 38 1.72 6.53 -1.69
CA PHE A 38 2.36 6.00 -2.89
C PHE A 38 3.09 4.69 -2.62
N ALA A 39 3.11 3.82 -3.62
CA ALA A 39 4.19 2.87 -3.79
C ALA A 39 5.26 3.56 -4.65
N THR A 40 6.47 3.69 -4.12
CA THR A 40 7.59 4.37 -4.77
C THR A 40 8.67 3.35 -5.09
N PHE A 41 9.15 3.37 -6.31
CA PHE A 41 10.22 2.51 -6.81
C PHE A 41 11.48 3.33 -6.94
N ASN A 42 12.53 2.91 -6.25
CA ASN A 42 13.80 3.62 -6.20
C ASN A 42 14.95 2.73 -6.67
N ARG A 43 15.89 3.31 -7.40
CA ARG A 43 17.21 2.72 -7.67
C ARG A 43 18.25 3.59 -6.97
N GLY A 44 18.73 3.11 -5.82
CA GLY A 44 19.52 3.93 -4.92
C GLY A 44 18.72 5.14 -4.38
N ARG A 45 19.22 6.34 -4.65
CA ARG A 45 18.56 7.61 -4.25
C ARG A 45 17.54 8.12 -5.29
N ASN A 46 17.60 7.61 -6.51
CA ASN A 46 16.75 8.10 -7.60
C ASN A 46 15.39 7.40 -7.61
N ILE A 47 14.34 8.17 -7.76
CA ILE A 47 12.99 7.68 -7.93
C ILE A 47 12.78 7.37 -9.40
N ILE A 48 12.46 6.11 -9.72
CA ILE A 48 12.22 5.66 -11.09
C ILE A 48 10.73 5.54 -11.42
N ALA A 49 9.88 5.36 -10.41
CA ALA A 49 8.44 5.40 -10.58
C ALA A 49 7.74 5.65 -9.24
N ARG A 50 6.54 6.22 -9.32
CA ARG A 50 5.59 6.28 -8.20
C ARG A 50 4.24 5.78 -8.67
N MET A 51 3.58 4.95 -7.87
CA MET A 51 2.21 4.53 -8.15
C MET A 51 1.26 4.97 -7.04
N ASN A 52 0.03 5.32 -7.44
CA ASN A 52 -1.04 5.70 -6.53
C ASN A 52 -2.37 5.15 -7.01
N VAL A 53 -3.22 4.73 -6.08
CA VAL A 53 -4.61 4.33 -6.35
C VAL A 53 -5.52 5.50 -6.01
N VAL A 54 -6.34 5.93 -6.98
CA VAL A 54 -7.31 7.02 -6.83
C VAL A 54 -8.66 6.53 -7.33
N GLY A 55 -9.56 6.22 -6.42
CA GLY A 55 -10.81 5.52 -6.74
C GLY A 55 -10.51 4.19 -7.46
N LYS A 56 -11.15 3.96 -8.60
CA LYS A 56 -10.96 2.76 -9.42
C LYS A 56 -9.82 2.88 -10.45
N THR A 57 -8.90 3.84 -10.28
CA THR A 57 -7.83 4.12 -11.24
C THR A 57 -6.46 4.00 -10.59
N LEU A 58 -5.61 3.18 -11.16
CA LEU A 58 -4.18 3.17 -10.84
C LEU A 58 -3.49 4.27 -11.65
N LYS A 59 -2.64 5.07 -11.00
CA LYS A 59 -1.82 6.09 -11.65
C LYS A 59 -0.36 5.76 -11.44
N ILE A 60 0.42 5.85 -12.52
CA ILE A 60 1.88 5.76 -12.46
C ILE A 60 2.48 7.11 -12.88
N TYR A 61 3.55 7.49 -12.20
CA TYR A 61 4.32 8.70 -12.45
C TYR A 61 5.76 8.30 -12.77
N LEU A 62 6.27 8.76 -13.91
CA LEU A 62 7.58 8.39 -14.44
C LEU A 62 8.47 9.61 -14.61
N PRO A 63 9.81 9.46 -14.46
CA PRO A 63 10.78 10.54 -14.63
C PRO A 63 11.20 10.72 -16.12
N LEU A 64 10.22 10.66 -17.02
CA LEU A 64 10.39 10.93 -18.45
C LEU A 64 10.10 12.40 -18.73
N LYS A 65 10.68 12.96 -19.78
CA LYS A 65 10.28 14.27 -20.28
C LYS A 65 8.98 14.13 -21.07
N TYR A 66 7.99 14.95 -20.74
CA TYR A 66 6.67 14.87 -21.39
C TYR A 66 6.74 15.01 -22.91
N ALA A 67 7.60 15.90 -23.42
CA ALA A 67 7.79 16.11 -24.85
C ALA A 67 8.33 14.87 -25.63
N GLU A 68 8.93 13.90 -24.93
CA GLU A 68 9.48 12.67 -25.51
C GLU A 68 8.49 11.49 -25.45
N VAL A 69 7.27 11.74 -24.94
CA VAL A 69 6.24 10.71 -24.77
C VAL A 69 5.20 10.86 -25.88
N ASP A 70 5.01 9.81 -26.69
CA ASP A 70 4.03 9.81 -27.77
C ASP A 70 2.60 10.04 -27.25
N GLU A 71 1.81 10.74 -28.01
CA GLU A 71 0.39 11.02 -27.71
C GLU A 71 -0.44 9.74 -27.55
N LYS A 72 -0.05 8.63 -28.21
CA LYS A 72 -0.74 7.33 -28.10
C LYS A 72 -0.91 6.85 -26.67
N TYR A 73 0.01 7.21 -25.76
CA TYR A 73 -0.03 6.82 -24.35
C TYR A 73 -1.02 7.64 -23.53
N ARG A 74 -1.54 8.76 -24.06
CA ARG A 74 -2.45 9.67 -23.36
C ARG A 74 -1.93 10.06 -21.97
N ALA A 75 -0.62 10.29 -21.90
CA ALA A 75 0.03 10.75 -20.70
C ALA A 75 -0.41 12.17 -20.35
N LEU A 76 -0.26 12.54 -19.08
CA LEU A 76 -0.54 13.89 -18.58
C LEU A 76 0.76 14.46 -18.03
N ASP A 77 1.02 15.72 -18.37
CA ASP A 77 2.07 16.48 -17.69
C ASP A 77 1.59 16.92 -16.31
N VAL A 78 2.40 16.67 -15.29
CA VAL A 78 2.17 17.08 -13.90
C VAL A 78 3.39 17.78 -13.31
N SER A 79 4.28 18.30 -14.16
CA SER A 79 5.50 19.00 -13.77
C SER A 79 5.24 20.28 -12.97
N ASP A 80 4.08 20.91 -13.18
CA ASP A 80 3.58 22.08 -12.44
C ASP A 80 3.46 21.84 -10.92
N LYS A 81 3.35 20.59 -10.51
CA LYS A 81 3.14 20.21 -9.11
C LYS A 81 4.47 19.90 -8.45
N LYS A 82 4.87 20.69 -7.44
CA LYS A 82 6.12 20.52 -6.66
C LYS A 82 6.40 19.07 -6.26
N ARG A 83 5.35 18.28 -5.98
CA ARG A 83 5.48 16.86 -5.60
C ARG A 83 5.99 15.98 -6.73
N PHE A 84 5.73 16.32 -7.98
CA PHE A 84 5.99 15.50 -9.16
C PHE A 84 7.10 16.04 -10.06
N VAL A 85 7.84 17.06 -9.65
CA VAL A 85 8.98 17.62 -10.40
C VAL A 85 9.94 16.53 -10.84
N GLY A 86 10.25 15.55 -9.99
CA GLY A 86 11.12 14.42 -10.35
C GLY A 86 10.42 13.26 -11.10
N THR A 87 9.11 13.35 -11.35
CA THR A 87 8.31 12.33 -12.08
C THR A 87 7.15 13.01 -12.80
N PRO A 88 7.46 13.84 -13.84
CA PRO A 88 6.49 14.74 -14.45
C PRO A 88 5.43 14.04 -15.31
N VAL A 89 5.70 12.83 -15.81
CA VAL A 89 4.78 12.11 -16.69
C VAL A 89 3.84 11.23 -15.89
N CYS A 90 2.54 11.46 -15.99
CA CYS A 90 1.50 10.68 -15.31
C CYS A 90 0.67 9.88 -16.31
N LEU A 91 0.61 8.56 -16.12
CA LEU A 91 -0.30 7.67 -16.85
C LEU A 91 -1.45 7.21 -15.95
N LYS A 92 -2.68 7.19 -16.50
CA LYS A 92 -3.86 6.63 -15.85
C LYS A 92 -4.10 5.21 -16.39
N ILE A 93 -3.93 4.21 -15.54
CA ILE A 93 -4.12 2.80 -15.87
C ILE A 93 -5.53 2.40 -15.44
N ARG A 94 -6.43 2.27 -16.42
CA ARG A 94 -7.83 1.85 -16.22
C ARG A 94 -8.15 0.49 -16.84
N SER A 95 -7.27 0.01 -17.71
CA SER A 95 -7.43 -1.23 -18.48
C SER A 95 -6.08 -1.92 -18.65
N ASN A 96 -6.10 -3.17 -19.12
CA ASN A 96 -4.88 -3.93 -19.44
C ASN A 96 -4.06 -3.28 -20.55
N ARG A 97 -4.71 -2.56 -21.50
CA ARG A 97 -4.01 -1.73 -22.49
C ARG A 97 -3.20 -0.62 -21.82
N GLY A 98 -3.79 0.06 -20.82
CA GLY A 98 -3.09 1.08 -20.04
C GLY A 98 -1.91 0.50 -19.24
N ALA A 99 -2.03 -0.72 -18.72
CA ALA A 99 -0.93 -1.39 -18.05
C ALA A 99 0.22 -1.71 -19.03
N ARG A 100 -0.09 -2.21 -20.24
CA ARG A 100 0.92 -2.42 -21.30
C ARG A 100 1.63 -1.13 -21.67
N TYR A 101 0.92 -0.04 -21.85
CA TYR A 101 1.52 1.27 -22.11
C TYR A 101 2.45 1.74 -20.99
N ALA A 102 2.06 1.50 -19.72
CA ALA A 102 2.93 1.81 -18.59
C ALA A 102 4.22 0.97 -18.62
N ILE A 103 4.11 -0.32 -18.96
CA ILE A 103 5.24 -1.25 -19.10
C ILE A 103 6.17 -0.79 -20.24
N GLU A 104 5.62 -0.40 -21.40
CA GLU A 104 6.39 0.12 -22.53
C GLU A 104 7.20 1.36 -22.12
N LEU A 105 6.58 2.31 -21.43
CA LEU A 105 7.27 3.52 -20.94
C LEU A 105 8.31 3.22 -19.86
N VAL A 106 8.07 2.25 -18.98
CA VAL A 106 9.04 1.79 -17.99
C VAL A 106 10.26 1.19 -18.69
N ASN A 107 10.05 0.36 -19.71
CA ASN A 107 11.13 -0.25 -20.50
C ASN A 107 11.91 0.80 -21.32
N LYS A 108 11.21 1.77 -21.94
CA LYS A 108 11.84 2.90 -22.61
C LYS A 108 12.78 3.63 -21.65
N TYR A 109 12.29 4.02 -20.47
CA TYR A 109 13.09 4.70 -19.45
C TYR A 109 14.29 3.85 -18.99
N ALA A 110 14.09 2.54 -18.81
CA ALA A 110 15.13 1.63 -18.37
C ALA A 110 16.23 1.48 -19.43
N THR A 111 15.86 1.42 -20.71
CA THR A 111 16.80 1.36 -21.84
C THR A 111 17.61 2.66 -21.97
N GLU A 112 16.96 3.82 -21.85
CA GLU A 112 17.63 5.13 -21.90
C GLU A 112 18.62 5.36 -20.74
N ASN A 113 18.47 4.63 -19.64
CA ASN A 113 19.32 4.75 -18.44
C ASN A 113 20.18 3.49 -18.17
N ASP A 114 20.32 2.60 -19.14
CA ASP A 114 21.13 1.38 -19.08
C ASP A 114 20.87 0.53 -17.83
N PHE A 115 19.59 0.21 -17.57
CA PHE A 115 19.23 -0.61 -16.42
C PHE A 115 19.52 -2.08 -16.72
N ALA A 116 20.42 -2.67 -15.93
CA ALA A 116 20.66 -4.11 -15.96
C ALA A 116 19.48 -4.89 -15.32
N LEU A 117 19.29 -6.11 -15.77
CA LEU A 117 18.32 -7.03 -15.17
C LEU A 117 18.86 -7.61 -13.87
N ALA A 118 17.99 -7.78 -12.89
CA ALA A 118 18.31 -8.41 -11.62
C ALA A 118 18.46 -9.92 -11.77
N LYS A 119 19.45 -10.52 -11.14
CA LYS A 119 19.66 -11.98 -11.12
C LYS A 119 18.48 -12.74 -10.46
N LYS A 120 17.88 -12.14 -9.43
CA LYS A 120 16.73 -12.69 -8.70
C LYS A 120 15.72 -11.53 -8.46
N PRO A 121 14.82 -11.26 -9.42
CA PRO A 121 13.83 -10.22 -9.24
C PRO A 121 12.84 -10.59 -8.14
N ARG A 122 12.41 -9.60 -7.36
CA ARG A 122 11.30 -9.76 -6.43
C ARG A 122 9.99 -9.77 -7.23
N VAL A 123 9.14 -10.76 -7.01
CA VAL A 123 7.82 -10.87 -7.62
C VAL A 123 6.76 -10.48 -6.58
N ILE A 124 5.75 -9.76 -7.02
CA ILE A 124 4.59 -9.35 -6.26
C ILE A 124 3.37 -9.99 -6.90
N PHE A 125 2.50 -10.59 -6.10
CA PHE A 125 1.26 -11.19 -6.55
C PHE A 125 0.06 -10.32 -6.14
N ALA A 126 -1.04 -10.42 -6.88
CA ALA A 126 -2.27 -9.74 -6.52
C ALA A 126 -2.81 -10.24 -5.17
N GLU A 127 -2.61 -11.51 -4.88
CA GLU A 127 -2.98 -12.22 -3.65
C GLU A 127 -2.27 -11.68 -2.40
N ASP A 128 -1.12 -11.01 -2.54
CA ASP A 128 -0.42 -10.31 -1.44
C ASP A 128 -1.29 -9.16 -0.86
N TYR A 129 -2.33 -8.77 -1.58
CA TYR A 129 -3.25 -7.71 -1.19
C TYR A 129 -4.70 -8.21 -1.17
N PRO A 130 -5.06 -9.14 -0.26
CA PRO A 130 -6.42 -9.67 -0.18
C PRO A 130 -7.45 -8.56 0.01
N LEU A 131 -8.68 -8.82 -0.43
CA LEU A 131 -9.80 -7.92 -0.14
C LEU A 131 -10.12 -8.02 1.35
N GLU A 132 -10.11 -6.89 2.02
CA GLU A 132 -10.38 -6.79 3.45
C GLU A 132 -11.51 -5.79 3.71
N SER A 133 -12.25 -5.98 4.80
CA SER A 133 -13.28 -5.03 5.21
C SER A 133 -12.66 -3.71 5.70
N ASN A 134 -13.46 -2.65 5.76
CA ASN A 134 -12.99 -1.38 6.34
C ASN A 134 -12.64 -1.55 7.83
N GLU A 135 -13.36 -2.41 8.54
CA GLU A 135 -13.15 -2.71 9.95
C GLU A 135 -11.79 -3.38 10.17
N ASP A 136 -11.47 -4.42 9.40
CA ASP A 136 -10.16 -5.08 9.44
C ASP A 136 -9.01 -4.13 9.13
N LEU A 137 -9.21 -3.23 8.17
CA LEU A 137 -8.20 -2.24 7.80
C LEU A 137 -8.01 -1.18 8.88
N ILE A 138 -9.04 -0.87 9.67
CA ILE A 138 -8.95 -0.01 10.85
C ILE A 138 -8.20 -0.72 11.96
N LEU A 139 -8.56 -1.97 12.27
CA LEU A 139 -7.87 -2.80 13.27
C LEU A 139 -6.37 -2.97 12.97
N LYS A 140 -6.02 -3.16 11.71
CA LYS A 140 -4.63 -3.26 11.25
C LYS A 140 -3.92 -1.90 11.14
N GLY A 141 -4.56 -0.78 11.49
CA GLY A 141 -3.99 0.56 11.41
C GLY A 141 -3.76 1.09 9.99
N PHE A 142 -4.28 0.44 8.95
CA PHE A 142 -4.19 0.94 7.57
C PHE A 142 -5.13 2.11 7.30
N ILE A 143 -6.23 2.21 8.05
CA ILE A 143 -7.19 3.31 8.02
C ILE A 143 -7.27 3.88 9.43
N ILE A 144 -7.16 5.20 9.55
CA ILE A 144 -7.37 5.92 10.81
C ILE A 144 -8.73 6.61 10.68
N PRO A 145 -9.75 6.21 11.43
CA PRO A 145 -11.04 6.89 11.42
C PRO A 145 -10.88 8.29 12.02
N VAL A 146 -11.48 9.27 11.37
CA VAL A 146 -11.52 10.64 11.88
C VAL A 146 -12.98 10.99 12.17
N TRP A 147 -13.31 11.12 13.44
CA TRP A 147 -14.65 11.49 13.90
C TRP A 147 -14.76 13.02 13.95
N ARG A 148 -15.81 13.57 13.35
CA ARG A 148 -16.18 14.97 13.55
C ARG A 148 -17.17 15.05 14.71
N LYS A 149 -16.94 15.96 15.66
CA LYS A 149 -17.94 16.23 16.70
C LYS A 149 -19.21 16.74 16.05
N SER A 150 -20.35 16.18 16.42
CA SER A 150 -21.67 16.70 16.06
C SER A 150 -21.77 18.14 16.56
N GLY A 151 -22.08 19.10 15.67
CA GLY A 151 -22.11 20.53 15.99
C GLY A 151 -20.93 21.37 15.50
N ALA A 152 -19.91 20.78 14.89
CA ALA A 152 -18.93 21.55 14.13
C ALA A 152 -19.64 22.16 12.91
N VAL A 153 -19.51 23.51 12.75
CA VAL A 153 -20.04 24.31 11.65
C VAL A 153 -19.82 23.57 10.33
N PRO A 154 -20.86 23.41 9.49
CA PRO A 154 -20.69 22.77 8.20
C PRO A 154 -19.62 23.53 7.43
N PHE A 155 -18.58 22.86 7.03
CA PHE A 155 -17.63 23.36 6.04
C PHE A 155 -18.47 23.71 4.80
N GLY A 156 -18.36 24.95 4.35
CA GLY A 156 -19.23 25.63 3.43
C GLY A 156 -19.85 24.74 2.34
N GLU A 157 -21.01 25.13 1.88
CA GLU A 157 -21.94 24.47 0.96
C GLU A 157 -21.36 24.08 -0.42
N ASN A 158 -20.16 23.53 -0.47
CA ASN A 158 -19.60 22.97 -1.68
C ASN A 158 -19.83 21.45 -1.72
N PRO A 159 -20.88 20.98 -2.42
CA PRO A 159 -21.17 19.56 -2.59
C PRO A 159 -20.09 18.80 -3.39
N THR A 160 -19.05 19.47 -3.82
CA THR A 160 -17.91 18.89 -4.56
C THR A 160 -16.73 18.46 -3.71
N GLU A 161 -16.72 18.71 -2.42
CA GLU A 161 -15.77 18.02 -1.52
C GLU A 161 -16.17 16.55 -1.38
N ARG A 162 -15.86 15.80 -2.40
CA ARG A 162 -15.83 14.34 -2.34
C ARG A 162 -14.91 13.97 -1.19
N THR A 163 -15.52 13.64 -0.06
CA THR A 163 -14.84 12.94 1.02
C THR A 163 -14.13 11.76 0.37
N PHE A 164 -12.82 11.75 0.41
CA PHE A 164 -11.94 10.80 -0.28
C PHE A 164 -12.04 9.38 0.30
N PHE A 165 -12.87 9.22 1.28
CA PHE A 165 -13.32 8.00 1.89
C PHE A 165 -14.82 7.96 1.69
N GLY A 166 -15.29 6.95 0.96
CA GLY A 166 -16.71 6.75 0.69
C GLY A 166 -17.50 7.03 1.95
N SER A 167 -18.65 7.63 1.75
CA SER A 167 -19.57 8.10 2.77
C SER A 167 -19.83 7.02 3.84
N ALA A 168 -18.88 6.85 4.75
CA ALA A 168 -19.14 6.17 6.00
C ALA A 168 -20.01 7.13 6.80
N LYS A 169 -21.31 6.85 6.89
CA LYS A 169 -22.17 7.46 7.88
C LYS A 169 -21.40 7.42 9.20
N ASN A 170 -21.38 8.54 9.93
CA ASN A 170 -20.83 8.51 11.29
C ASN A 170 -21.50 7.35 12.01
N PRO A 171 -20.75 6.38 12.54
CA PRO A 171 -21.37 5.31 13.30
C PRO A 171 -22.12 5.92 14.48
N SER A 172 -23.22 5.32 14.84
CA SER A 172 -23.94 5.69 16.06
C SER A 172 -22.99 5.61 17.26
N THR A 173 -23.31 6.28 18.34
CA THR A 173 -22.50 6.22 19.56
C THR A 173 -22.30 4.77 20.04
N GLU A 174 -23.27 3.91 19.75
CA GLU A 174 -23.24 2.47 20.07
C GLU A 174 -22.26 1.70 19.19
N GLU A 175 -22.24 1.97 17.88
CA GLU A 175 -21.26 1.37 16.93
C GLU A 175 -19.82 1.78 17.25
N SER A 176 -19.63 3.04 17.66
CA SER A 176 -18.32 3.54 18.10
C SER A 176 -17.84 2.84 19.36
N ALA A 177 -18.76 2.57 20.32
CA ALA A 177 -18.47 1.84 21.55
C ALA A 177 -18.20 0.35 21.27
N GLU A 178 -18.88 -0.24 20.31
CA GLU A 178 -18.67 -1.63 19.93
C GLU A 178 -17.31 -1.84 19.25
N ILE A 179 -16.91 -0.91 18.34
CA ILE A 179 -15.58 -0.93 17.74
C ILE A 179 -14.49 -0.76 18.81
N ALA A 180 -14.68 0.14 19.77
CA ALA A 180 -13.75 0.31 20.89
C ALA A 180 -13.64 -0.95 21.77
N ARG A 181 -14.74 -1.64 22.02
CA ARG A 181 -14.75 -2.91 22.78
C ARG A 181 -14.02 -4.02 22.01
N LYS A 182 -14.25 -4.16 20.69
CA LYS A 182 -13.54 -5.14 19.85
C LYS A 182 -12.04 -4.88 19.81
N LEU A 183 -11.61 -3.62 19.78
CA LEU A 183 -10.19 -3.22 19.88
C LEU A 183 -9.59 -3.64 21.23
N ALA A 184 -10.28 -3.35 22.33
CA ALA A 184 -9.80 -3.70 23.67
C ALA A 184 -9.70 -5.23 23.88
N VAL A 185 -10.62 -6.00 23.32
CA VAL A 185 -10.58 -7.48 23.38
C VAL A 185 -9.38 -8.02 22.58
N SER A 186 -9.13 -7.49 21.39
CA SER A 186 -7.98 -7.95 20.58
C SER A 186 -6.62 -7.59 21.18
N GLU A 187 -6.53 -6.50 21.94
CA GLU A 187 -5.32 -6.15 22.72
C GLU A 187 -5.16 -7.06 23.94
N ALA A 188 -6.24 -7.42 24.59
CA ALA A 188 -6.22 -8.37 25.73
C ALA A 188 -5.82 -9.79 25.28
N GLU A 189 -6.32 -10.26 24.14
CA GLU A 189 -5.94 -11.56 23.57
C GLU A 189 -4.46 -11.62 23.19
N ARG A 190 -3.90 -10.55 22.61
CA ARG A 190 -2.45 -10.48 22.30
C ARG A 190 -1.57 -10.53 23.55
N SER A 191 -2.00 -9.89 24.64
CA SER A 191 -1.25 -9.90 25.90
C SER A 191 -1.28 -11.27 26.59
N VAL A 192 -2.33 -12.08 26.38
CA VAL A 192 -2.42 -13.44 26.90
C VAL A 192 -1.51 -14.39 26.12
N ASP A 193 -1.40 -14.23 24.80
CA ASP A 193 -0.52 -15.04 23.97
C ASP A 193 0.98 -14.77 24.26
N GLU A 194 1.35 -13.54 24.60
CA GLU A 194 2.73 -13.21 25.03
C GLU A 194 3.07 -13.82 26.40
N ILE A 195 2.12 -13.91 27.33
CA ILE A 195 2.35 -14.52 28.66
C ILE A 195 2.43 -16.06 28.57
N GLY A 196 1.68 -16.67 27.63
CA GLY A 196 1.68 -18.13 27.44
C GLY A 196 3.00 -18.72 26.95
N ILE A 197 3.84 -17.92 26.30
CA ILE A 197 5.15 -18.38 25.79
C ILE A 197 6.17 -18.53 26.92
N ASP A 198 6.09 -17.72 27.97
CA ASP A 198 7.05 -17.78 29.09
C ASP A 198 6.79 -18.96 30.04
N GLU A 199 5.53 -19.39 30.22
CA GLU A 199 5.24 -20.57 31.07
C GLU A 199 5.72 -21.88 30.46
N ALA A 200 5.68 -22.05 29.15
CA ALA A 200 6.21 -23.23 28.47
C ALA A 200 7.74 -23.33 28.56
N ALA A 201 8.44 -22.21 28.68
CA ALA A 201 9.88 -22.16 28.85
C ALA A 201 10.32 -22.54 30.28
N ILE A 202 9.52 -22.20 31.29
CA ILE A 202 9.84 -22.49 32.70
C ILE A 202 9.68 -23.99 33.00
N THR A 203 8.60 -24.63 32.51
CA THR A 203 8.37 -26.07 32.73
C THR A 203 9.43 -26.95 32.06
N SER A 204 9.95 -26.51 30.92
CA SER A 204 11.03 -27.24 30.21
C SER A 204 12.41 -27.12 30.88
N SER A 205 12.66 -26.09 31.68
CA SER A 205 13.90 -25.91 32.43
C SER A 205 13.89 -26.67 33.75
N GLU A 206 12.75 -26.84 34.38
CA GLU A 206 12.63 -27.65 35.62
C GLU A 206 12.72 -29.14 35.34
N ALA A 207 12.15 -29.65 34.25
CA ALA A 207 12.28 -31.06 33.87
C ALA A 207 13.77 -31.49 33.61
N ARG A 208 14.60 -30.59 33.12
CA ARG A 208 16.04 -30.90 32.88
C ARG A 208 16.89 -30.87 34.13
N ASN A 209 16.42 -30.30 35.24
CA ASN A 209 17.14 -30.27 36.51
C ASN A 209 16.86 -31.47 37.40
N VAL A 210 15.75 -32.17 37.20
CA VAL A 210 15.40 -33.38 37.98
C VAL A 210 16.25 -34.58 37.53
N ASP A 211 16.44 -34.78 36.22
CA ASP A 211 17.21 -35.88 35.64
C ASP A 211 18.71 -35.81 35.96
N ARG A 212 19.23 -34.68 36.40
CA ARG A 212 20.66 -34.52 36.74
C ARG A 212 21.00 -34.86 38.18
N LYS A 213 20.01 -35.09 39.05
CA LYS A 213 20.19 -35.43 40.46
C LYS A 213 20.13 -36.93 40.76
N GLU A 214 19.67 -37.75 39.82
CA GLU A 214 19.59 -39.20 39.99
C GLU A 214 20.80 -39.98 39.41
N GLN A 215 21.84 -39.29 38.92
CA GLN A 215 23.05 -39.94 38.37
C GLN A 215 24.34 -39.59 39.16
N ILE A 216 24.27 -39.44 40.51
CA ILE A 216 25.45 -39.39 41.37
C ILE A 216 25.28 -40.41 42.50
#